data_8a4c43024893edca54868cc00e4442da
#
_entry.id   8a4c43024893edca54868cc00e4442da
#
_cell.length_a   1.000
_cell.length_b   1.000
_cell.length_c   1.000
_cell.angle_alpha   90.00
_cell.angle_beta   90.00
_cell.angle_gamma   90.00
#
_symmetry.space_group_name_H-M   'P 1'
#
loop_
_entity.id
_entity.type
_entity.pdbx_description
1 polymer ?
#
loop_
_entity_poly.entity_id
_entity_poly.type
_entity_poly.pdbx_seq_one_letter_code
_entity_poly.pdbx_strand_id
1 'polypeptide(L)'
;MMRETKSAPRLHRSIWYMGAKSRLIPGFLERVLADELPPGGTFVDLMSGSGVVSAWCAGMYRVISNDVQSYSAVIARSLIDHSPRTRDDFLSALDPEADLSRVYEENYARLAGYYEAALEEEAGFLDAYERGRADAAWAAGYREYLHVSAALYPGVAEASIAKPFRSARPLLSDREAAAGNPACLATTYYSNVYFGLHQSLQLDSIRAAIDAVDEGDPWRELKQTHYLSALLHAASVSTSGTSHFAQPRHLSKGSELQAMAKRRLTDIRESQLEYSAAITQT
;
A
#
# COMPACT_ATOMS: atom_id res chain seq x y z
N MET A 1 30.78 34.33 2.94
CA MET A 1 29.72 34.07 1.96
C MET A 1 28.90 32.90 2.52
N MET A 2 27.81 33.22 3.23
CA MET A 2 26.91 32.20 3.87
C MET A 2 26.24 31.44 2.72
N ARG A 3 26.46 30.11 2.65
CA ARG A 3 25.69 29.23 1.78
C ARG A 3 24.26 29.21 2.31
N GLU A 4 23.31 29.61 1.48
CA GLU A 4 21.91 29.32 1.72
C GLU A 4 21.77 27.81 1.95
N THR A 5 21.42 27.42 3.15
CA THR A 5 21.00 26.07 3.46
C THR A 5 19.66 25.83 2.75
N LYS A 6 19.69 25.17 1.58
CA LYS A 6 18.48 24.62 1.02
C LYS A 6 17.82 23.79 2.12
N SER A 7 16.58 24.10 2.45
CA SER A 7 15.82 23.33 3.43
C SER A 7 15.90 21.86 3.03
N ALA A 8 16.23 20.99 3.99
CA ALA A 8 16.28 19.56 3.75
C ALA A 8 14.95 19.12 3.15
N PRO A 9 14.95 18.29 2.08
CA PRO A 9 13.73 17.84 1.45
C PRO A 9 12.85 17.17 2.50
N ARG A 10 11.54 17.43 2.47
CA ARG A 10 10.58 16.74 3.33
C ARG A 10 10.59 15.26 2.95
N LEU A 11 11.23 14.44 3.75
CA LEU A 11 11.29 12.99 3.56
C LEU A 11 9.92 12.40 3.82
N HIS A 12 9.16 12.14 2.77
CA HIS A 12 7.92 11.36 2.88
C HIS A 12 8.25 9.92 3.26
N ARG A 13 7.61 9.41 4.30
CA ARG A 13 7.72 8.00 4.68
C ARG A 13 6.95 7.17 3.66
N SER A 14 7.64 6.49 2.78
CA SER A 14 7.03 5.62 1.78
C SER A 14 6.23 4.46 2.39
N ILE A 15 6.75 3.84 3.45
CA ILE A 15 6.08 2.77 4.20
C ILE A 15 6.44 2.83 5.69
N TRP A 16 5.61 2.20 6.52
CA TRP A 16 5.96 1.91 7.91
C TRP A 16 6.98 0.77 7.93
N TYR A 17 8.25 1.13 8.10
CA TYR A 17 9.37 0.18 8.09
C TYR A 17 10.09 0.14 9.44
N MET A 18 10.27 -1.07 10.02
CA MET A 18 11.07 -1.25 11.23
C MET A 18 12.53 -0.92 10.92
N GLY A 19 13.12 -0.02 11.71
CA GLY A 19 14.50 0.41 11.51
C GLY A 19 14.66 1.50 10.43
N ALA A 20 13.59 2.26 10.11
CA ALA A 20 13.70 3.42 9.23
C ALA A 20 14.80 4.37 9.73
N LYS A 21 15.81 4.57 8.88
CA LYS A 21 17.04 5.33 9.22
C LYS A 21 16.83 6.86 9.17
N SER A 22 15.60 7.35 8.97
CA SER A 22 15.30 8.79 8.87
C SER A 22 15.78 9.60 10.07
N ARG A 23 15.81 9.00 11.27
CA ARG A 23 16.32 9.64 12.49
C ARG A 23 17.84 9.75 12.53
N LEU A 24 18.55 8.97 11.73
CA LEU A 24 20.01 8.98 11.66
C LEU A 24 20.52 10.00 10.65
N ILE A 25 19.67 10.48 9.74
CA ILE A 25 20.05 11.41 8.68
C ILE A 25 20.54 12.74 9.28
N PRO A 26 19.72 13.45 10.10
CA PRO A 26 20.20 14.69 10.69
C PRO A 26 21.30 14.43 11.72
N GLY A 27 22.41 15.09 11.54
CA GLY A 27 23.51 15.13 12.50
C GLY A 27 24.50 13.95 12.39
N PHE A 28 24.08 12.71 12.17
CA PHE A 28 25.00 11.57 12.06
C PHE A 28 25.41 11.31 10.61
N LEU A 29 24.50 10.85 9.76
CA LEU A 29 24.81 10.53 8.36
C LEU A 29 25.28 11.77 7.59
N GLU A 30 24.67 12.92 7.84
CA GLU A 30 25.05 14.19 7.22
C GLU A 30 26.53 14.51 7.47
N ARG A 31 27.01 14.38 8.71
CA ARG A 31 28.41 14.61 9.04
C ARG A 31 29.36 13.57 8.42
N VAL A 32 29.02 12.28 8.59
CA VAL A 32 29.85 11.20 8.05
C VAL A 32 30.02 11.33 6.54
N LEU A 33 28.94 11.60 5.82
CA LEU A 33 29.02 11.74 4.37
C LEU A 33 29.71 13.01 3.93
N ALA A 34 29.59 14.10 4.67
CA ALA A 34 30.33 15.33 4.40
C ALA A 34 31.84 15.18 4.57
N ASP A 35 32.25 14.35 5.54
CA ASP A 35 33.66 14.10 5.85
C ASP A 35 34.30 13.06 4.90
N GLU A 36 33.54 12.02 4.52
CA GLU A 36 34.08 10.85 3.82
C GLU A 36 33.79 10.83 2.31
N LEU A 37 32.77 11.57 1.84
CA LEU A 37 32.34 11.51 0.44
C LEU A 37 32.43 12.89 -0.23
N PRO A 38 33.27 13.05 -1.27
CA PRO A 38 33.37 14.33 -1.99
C PRO A 38 32.06 14.67 -2.72
N PRO A 39 31.77 15.97 -2.93
CA PRO A 39 30.57 16.36 -3.69
C PRO A 39 30.55 15.70 -5.08
N GLY A 40 29.36 15.14 -5.43
CA GLY A 40 29.19 14.39 -6.68
C GLY A 40 29.77 12.97 -6.67
N GLY A 41 30.30 12.52 -5.54
CA GLY A 41 30.72 11.13 -5.34
C GLY A 41 29.56 10.13 -5.46
N THR A 42 29.89 8.83 -5.48
CA THR A 42 28.88 7.76 -5.55
C THR A 42 28.61 7.19 -4.16
N PHE A 43 27.36 7.30 -3.73
CA PHE A 43 26.85 6.67 -2.50
C PHE A 43 26.14 5.36 -2.85
N VAL A 44 26.49 4.28 -2.15
CA VAL A 44 25.86 2.96 -2.31
C VAL A 44 25.12 2.59 -1.04
N ASP A 45 23.78 2.53 -1.11
CA ASP A 45 22.91 2.06 -0.03
C ASP A 45 22.66 0.57 -0.21
N LEU A 46 23.41 -0.26 0.50
CA LEU A 46 23.39 -1.72 0.34
C LEU A 46 22.13 -2.37 0.91
N MET A 47 21.41 -1.72 1.81
CA MET A 47 20.21 -2.22 2.48
C MET A 47 19.20 -1.07 2.60
N SER A 48 18.69 -0.64 1.45
CA SER A 48 17.94 0.62 1.32
C SER A 48 16.58 0.60 2.04
N GLY A 49 15.96 -0.58 2.19
CA GLY A 49 14.68 -0.73 2.89
C GLY A 49 13.61 0.20 2.31
N SER A 50 13.21 1.20 3.10
CA SER A 50 12.23 2.20 2.68
C SER A 50 12.76 3.28 1.72
N GLY A 51 14.03 3.18 1.29
CA GLY A 51 14.65 4.11 0.36
C GLY A 51 14.93 5.53 0.91
N VAL A 52 14.65 5.78 2.19
CA VAL A 52 14.73 7.13 2.78
C VAL A 52 16.13 7.74 2.76
N VAL A 53 17.18 6.93 2.94
CA VAL A 53 18.57 7.40 2.89
C VAL A 53 18.98 7.63 1.43
N SER A 54 18.63 6.70 0.55
CA SER A 54 18.86 6.83 -0.89
C SER A 54 18.22 8.09 -1.44
N ALA A 55 16.95 8.37 -1.12
CA ALA A 55 16.25 9.58 -1.54
C ALA A 55 16.90 10.86 -1.02
N TRP A 56 17.33 10.86 0.26
CA TRP A 56 18.03 12.02 0.82
C TRP A 56 19.39 12.27 0.15
N CYS A 57 20.13 11.20 -0.16
CA CYS A 57 21.42 11.30 -0.83
C CYS A 57 21.32 11.72 -2.30
N ALA A 58 20.20 11.42 -2.98
CA ALA A 58 20.06 11.65 -4.44
C ALA A 58 20.18 13.11 -4.85
N GLY A 59 19.87 14.06 -3.94
CA GLY A 59 20.08 15.50 -4.20
C GLY A 59 21.53 15.98 -4.14
N MET A 60 22.46 15.15 -3.64
CA MET A 60 23.85 15.53 -3.36
C MET A 60 24.88 14.61 -4.04
N TYR A 61 24.54 13.36 -4.23
CA TYR A 61 25.44 12.31 -4.70
C TYR A 61 24.82 11.50 -5.83
N ARG A 62 25.65 10.77 -6.57
CA ARG A 62 25.16 9.67 -7.41
C ARG A 62 24.79 8.50 -6.49
N VAL A 63 23.53 8.05 -6.53
CA VAL A 63 23.04 7.01 -5.64
C VAL A 63 22.88 5.69 -6.37
N ILE A 64 23.35 4.61 -5.74
CA ILE A 64 23.04 3.22 -6.09
C ILE A 64 22.30 2.63 -4.90
N SER A 65 21.02 2.38 -5.08
CA SER A 65 20.15 1.76 -4.05
C SER A 65 20.04 0.27 -4.31
N ASN A 66 20.31 -0.54 -3.28
CA ASN A 66 20.23 -1.99 -3.34
C ASN A 66 19.45 -2.54 -2.14
N ASP A 67 18.63 -3.55 -2.38
CA ASP A 67 17.97 -4.33 -1.33
C ASP A 67 17.64 -5.72 -1.86
N VAL A 68 17.49 -6.70 -0.96
CA VAL A 68 17.08 -8.06 -1.31
C VAL A 68 15.58 -8.15 -1.61
N GLN A 69 14.80 -7.19 -1.12
CA GLN A 69 13.34 -7.19 -1.27
C GLN A 69 12.90 -6.38 -2.49
N SER A 70 12.14 -7.02 -3.38
CA SER A 70 11.68 -6.40 -4.64
C SER A 70 10.86 -5.12 -4.41
N TYR A 71 10.04 -5.06 -3.36
CA TYR A 71 9.27 -3.85 -3.05
C TYR A 71 10.16 -2.66 -2.66
N SER A 72 11.31 -2.90 -2.03
CA SER A 72 12.27 -1.85 -1.72
C SER A 72 12.86 -1.24 -3.00
N ALA A 73 13.11 -2.06 -4.02
CA ALA A 73 13.55 -1.58 -5.32
C ALA A 73 12.48 -0.71 -6.00
N VAL A 74 11.21 -1.09 -5.93
CA VAL A 74 10.08 -0.28 -6.45
C VAL A 74 10.04 1.08 -5.76
N ILE A 75 10.13 1.11 -4.43
CA ILE A 75 10.11 2.35 -3.66
C ILE A 75 11.32 3.22 -4.01
N ALA A 76 12.53 2.63 -4.04
CA ALA A 76 13.74 3.36 -4.39
C ALA A 76 13.65 3.98 -5.80
N ARG A 77 13.21 3.21 -6.80
CA ARG A 77 13.01 3.71 -8.17
C ARG A 77 12.04 4.88 -8.22
N SER A 78 10.90 4.79 -7.52
CA SER A 78 9.93 5.88 -7.50
C SER A 78 10.46 7.18 -6.89
N LEU A 79 11.47 7.09 -6.03
CA LEU A 79 12.05 8.24 -5.32
C LEU A 79 13.30 8.83 -6.00
N ILE A 80 14.09 8.01 -6.71
CA ILE A 80 15.42 8.42 -7.19
C ILE A 80 15.68 8.17 -8.69
N ASP A 81 14.82 7.46 -9.40
CA ASP A 81 15.05 7.07 -10.81
C ASP A 81 14.67 8.18 -11.79
N HIS A 82 14.90 9.43 -11.40
CA HIS A 82 14.64 10.59 -12.25
C HIS A 82 15.93 11.36 -12.50
N SER A 83 16.31 11.46 -13.76
CA SER A 83 17.32 12.48 -14.09
C SER A 83 16.68 13.87 -13.86
N PRO A 84 17.44 14.86 -13.40
CA PRO A 84 16.92 16.23 -13.25
C PRO A 84 16.29 16.81 -14.53
N ARG A 85 16.71 16.30 -15.70
CA ARG A 85 16.23 16.78 -17.02
C ARG A 85 14.88 16.15 -17.42
N THR A 86 14.54 14.97 -16.93
CA THR A 86 13.33 14.23 -17.30
C THR A 86 12.27 14.25 -16.18
N ARG A 87 12.65 14.72 -15.00
CA ARG A 87 11.75 14.75 -13.84
C ARG A 87 10.52 15.61 -14.08
N ASP A 88 10.72 16.85 -14.50
CA ASP A 88 9.60 17.79 -14.68
C ASP A 88 8.63 17.32 -15.77
N ASP A 89 9.17 16.75 -16.86
CA ASP A 89 8.37 16.17 -17.94
C ASP A 89 7.57 14.95 -17.43
N PHE A 90 8.21 14.07 -16.68
CA PHE A 90 7.54 12.91 -16.06
C PHE A 90 6.46 13.34 -15.07
N LEU A 91 6.77 14.28 -14.15
CA LEU A 91 5.82 14.78 -13.18
C LEU A 91 4.61 15.45 -13.83
N SER A 92 4.83 16.15 -14.95
CA SER A 92 3.77 16.76 -15.74
C SER A 92 2.90 15.74 -16.49
N ALA A 93 3.43 14.54 -16.74
CA ALA A 93 2.72 13.44 -17.39
C ALA A 93 1.97 12.53 -16.38
N LEU A 94 2.18 12.70 -15.07
CA LEU A 94 1.48 11.93 -14.06
C LEU A 94 0.06 12.45 -13.86
N ASP A 95 -0.90 11.59 -14.16
CA ASP A 95 -2.31 11.79 -13.83
C ASP A 95 -2.90 10.46 -13.33
N PRO A 96 -2.72 10.16 -12.02
CA PRO A 96 -3.18 8.87 -11.47
C PRO A 96 -4.69 8.69 -11.57
N GLU A 97 -5.47 9.78 -11.61
CA GLU A 97 -6.92 9.70 -11.79
C GLU A 97 -7.26 9.27 -13.22
N ALA A 98 -6.72 9.95 -14.23
CA ALA A 98 -6.95 9.61 -15.62
C ALA A 98 -6.37 8.24 -16.00
N ASP A 99 -5.16 7.93 -15.52
CA ASP A 99 -4.46 6.70 -15.86
C ASP A 99 -5.12 5.44 -15.28
N LEU A 100 -5.73 5.53 -14.09
CA LEU A 100 -6.16 4.35 -13.32
C LEU A 100 -7.66 4.16 -13.20
N SER A 101 -8.49 5.22 -13.26
CA SER A 101 -9.90 5.16 -12.83
C SER A 101 -10.72 4.16 -13.62
N ARG A 102 -10.63 4.13 -14.93
CA ARG A 102 -11.46 3.24 -15.75
C ARG A 102 -11.28 1.75 -15.38
N VAL A 103 -10.04 1.28 -15.35
CA VAL A 103 -9.77 -0.14 -15.05
C VAL A 103 -10.02 -0.44 -13.57
N TYR A 104 -9.74 0.52 -12.69
CA TYR A 104 -10.07 0.41 -11.27
C TYR A 104 -11.58 0.19 -11.07
N GLU A 105 -12.42 1.03 -11.65
CA GLU A 105 -13.87 0.95 -11.50
C GLU A 105 -14.45 -0.35 -12.08
N GLU A 106 -13.99 -0.73 -13.28
CA GLU A 106 -14.40 -1.99 -13.93
C GLU A 106 -14.05 -3.20 -13.07
N ASN A 107 -12.82 -3.28 -12.54
CA ASN A 107 -12.40 -4.41 -11.71
C ASN A 107 -13.07 -4.39 -10.33
N TYR A 108 -13.20 -3.20 -9.73
CA TYR A 108 -13.88 -3.05 -8.44
C TYR A 108 -15.34 -3.50 -8.53
N ALA A 109 -16.09 -3.03 -9.52
CA ALA A 109 -17.49 -3.41 -9.73
C ALA A 109 -17.64 -4.92 -9.97
N ARG A 110 -16.73 -5.50 -10.76
CA ARG A 110 -16.69 -6.95 -11.01
C ARG A 110 -16.48 -7.74 -9.72
N LEU A 111 -15.53 -7.35 -8.88
CA LEU A 111 -15.25 -8.01 -7.60
C LEU A 111 -16.39 -7.78 -6.61
N ALA A 112 -16.89 -6.56 -6.49
CA ALA A 112 -17.99 -6.21 -5.58
C ALA A 112 -19.24 -7.05 -5.85
N GLY A 113 -19.56 -7.36 -7.11
CA GLY A 113 -20.67 -8.23 -7.46
C GLY A 113 -20.61 -9.63 -6.86
N TYR A 114 -19.41 -10.16 -6.56
CA TYR A 114 -19.27 -11.43 -5.84
C TYR A 114 -19.45 -11.30 -4.33
N TYR A 115 -19.26 -10.12 -3.76
CA TYR A 115 -19.16 -9.90 -2.31
C TYR A 115 -20.23 -8.93 -1.78
N GLU A 116 -21.26 -8.59 -2.55
CA GLU A 116 -22.24 -7.55 -2.24
C GLU A 116 -22.76 -7.67 -0.78
N ALA A 117 -23.31 -8.82 -0.39
CA ALA A 117 -23.85 -9.03 0.96
C ALA A 117 -22.79 -8.92 2.07
N ALA A 118 -21.55 -9.31 1.78
CA ALA A 118 -20.45 -9.22 2.74
C ALA A 118 -19.93 -7.78 2.89
N LEU A 119 -19.94 -7.01 1.81
CA LEU A 119 -19.60 -5.58 1.83
C LEU A 119 -20.65 -4.77 2.59
N GLU A 120 -21.94 -5.06 2.41
CA GLU A 120 -23.02 -4.43 3.18
C GLU A 120 -22.90 -4.74 4.68
N GLU A 121 -22.56 -5.97 5.04
CA GLU A 121 -22.36 -6.37 6.43
C GLU A 121 -21.13 -5.68 7.03
N GLU A 122 -19.99 -5.62 6.32
CA GLU A 122 -18.79 -4.85 6.74
C GLU A 122 -19.13 -3.39 6.96
N ALA A 123 -19.79 -2.77 5.99
CA ALA A 123 -20.18 -1.36 6.06
C ALA A 123 -21.07 -1.08 7.29
N GLY A 124 -22.00 -1.98 7.61
CA GLY A 124 -22.83 -1.89 8.81
C GLY A 124 -22.03 -1.90 10.11
N PHE A 125 -21.01 -2.75 10.22
CA PHE A 125 -20.12 -2.76 11.39
C PHE A 125 -19.26 -1.49 11.49
N LEU A 126 -18.74 -1.01 10.38
CA LEU A 126 -17.91 0.20 10.36
C LEU A 126 -18.73 1.45 10.69
N ASP A 127 -19.94 1.60 10.13
CA ASP A 127 -20.87 2.68 10.44
C ASP A 127 -21.24 2.69 11.95
N ALA A 128 -21.52 1.51 12.52
CA ALA A 128 -21.80 1.40 13.94
C ALA A 128 -20.60 1.84 14.80
N TYR A 129 -19.38 1.49 14.38
CA TYR A 129 -18.16 1.93 15.06
C TYR A 129 -18.00 3.47 15.00
N GLU A 130 -18.15 4.09 13.83
CA GLU A 130 -18.04 5.53 13.64
C GLU A 130 -19.05 6.31 14.47
N ARG A 131 -20.27 5.78 14.61
CA ARG A 131 -21.33 6.37 15.45
C ARG A 131 -21.16 6.10 16.96
N GLY A 132 -20.04 5.54 17.37
CA GLY A 132 -19.78 5.23 18.80
C GLY A 132 -20.65 4.10 19.37
N ARG A 133 -21.20 3.23 18.52
CA ARG A 133 -22.06 2.10 18.91
C ARG A 133 -21.32 0.76 18.97
N ALA A 134 -19.99 0.80 19.13
CA ALA A 134 -19.13 -0.38 19.21
C ALA A 134 -19.13 -0.99 20.62
N ASP A 135 -20.29 -1.49 21.05
CA ASP A 135 -20.52 -2.18 22.32
C ASP A 135 -20.13 -3.67 22.29
N ALA A 136 -20.50 -4.43 23.33
CA ALA A 136 -20.19 -5.84 23.43
C ALA A 136 -20.92 -6.69 22.36
N ALA A 137 -22.14 -6.31 21.97
CA ALA A 137 -22.91 -7.01 20.95
C ALA A 137 -22.27 -6.76 19.57
N TRP A 138 -21.89 -5.51 19.27
CA TRP A 138 -21.12 -5.18 18.09
C TRP A 138 -19.82 -6.00 18.02
N ALA A 139 -19.07 -6.07 19.13
CA ALA A 139 -17.81 -6.80 19.15
C ALA A 139 -17.99 -8.30 18.91
N ALA A 140 -19.07 -8.89 19.40
CA ALA A 140 -19.39 -10.28 19.16
C ALA A 140 -19.75 -10.53 17.68
N GLY A 141 -20.65 -9.71 17.12
CA GLY A 141 -21.05 -9.81 15.71
C GLY A 141 -19.91 -9.55 14.75
N TYR A 142 -19.11 -8.50 15.00
CA TYR A 142 -17.96 -8.18 14.16
C TYR A 142 -16.89 -9.29 14.19
N ARG A 143 -16.67 -9.91 15.35
CA ARG A 143 -15.78 -11.07 15.47
C ARG A 143 -16.31 -12.24 14.64
N GLU A 144 -17.60 -12.52 14.71
CA GLU A 144 -18.23 -13.58 13.92
C GLU A 144 -18.06 -13.31 12.43
N TYR A 145 -18.35 -12.10 11.97
CA TYR A 145 -18.10 -11.67 10.59
C TYR A 145 -16.64 -11.94 10.17
N LEU A 146 -15.67 -11.58 11.00
CA LEU A 146 -14.26 -11.78 10.71
C LEU A 146 -13.84 -13.25 10.66
N HIS A 147 -14.41 -14.09 11.53
CA HIS A 147 -14.17 -15.54 11.53
C HIS A 147 -14.74 -16.21 10.29
N VAL A 148 -15.89 -15.79 9.88
CA VAL A 148 -16.58 -16.32 8.70
C VAL A 148 -15.79 -16.01 7.44
N SER A 149 -15.17 -14.84 7.36
CA SER A 149 -14.31 -14.49 6.21
C SER A 149 -12.98 -15.24 6.22
N ALA A 150 -12.49 -15.71 7.38
CA ALA A 150 -11.35 -16.61 7.43
C ALA A 150 -11.65 -17.96 6.74
N ALA A 151 -12.92 -18.31 6.53
CA ALA A 151 -13.36 -19.45 5.73
C ALA A 151 -13.07 -19.32 4.22
N LEU A 152 -12.64 -18.15 3.75
CA LEU A 152 -12.19 -17.94 2.38
C LEU A 152 -10.76 -18.50 2.12
N TYR A 153 -10.08 -18.97 3.18
CA TYR A 153 -8.73 -19.50 3.06
C TYR A 153 -8.66 -20.93 2.47
N PRO A 154 -7.48 -21.23 1.90
CA PRO A 154 -7.20 -22.56 1.38
C PRO A 154 -7.46 -23.69 2.38
N GLY A 155 -8.21 -24.73 1.95
CA GLY A 155 -8.47 -25.92 2.75
C GLY A 155 -9.74 -25.86 3.60
N VAL A 156 -10.48 -24.76 3.59
CA VAL A 156 -11.79 -24.71 4.23
C VAL A 156 -12.83 -25.44 3.37
N ALA A 157 -13.56 -26.38 3.98
CA ALA A 157 -14.60 -27.09 3.29
C ALA A 157 -15.71 -26.11 2.82
N GLU A 158 -16.19 -26.31 1.61
CA GLU A 158 -17.19 -25.47 0.97
C GLU A 158 -18.46 -25.26 1.81
N ALA A 159 -18.87 -26.31 2.54
CA ALA A 159 -20.01 -26.23 3.46
C ALA A 159 -19.82 -25.24 4.62
N SER A 160 -18.56 -24.86 4.91
CA SER A 160 -18.21 -23.92 5.98
C SER A 160 -18.23 -22.47 5.52
N ILE A 161 -18.39 -22.19 4.21
CA ILE A 161 -18.46 -20.82 3.69
C ILE A 161 -19.82 -20.24 4.07
N ALA A 162 -19.80 -19.20 4.87
CA ALA A 162 -21.01 -18.53 5.31
C ALA A 162 -21.77 -17.87 4.15
N LYS A 163 -23.05 -17.62 4.38
CA LYS A 163 -23.96 -17.09 3.38
C LYS A 163 -23.48 -15.81 2.68
N PRO A 164 -22.90 -14.79 3.37
CA PRO A 164 -22.42 -13.59 2.72
C PRO A 164 -21.33 -13.81 1.66
N PHE A 165 -20.57 -14.90 1.81
CA PHE A 165 -19.44 -15.19 0.91
C PHE A 165 -19.73 -16.25 -0.16
N ARG A 166 -20.94 -16.80 -0.22
CA ARG A 166 -21.29 -17.85 -1.18
C ARG A 166 -21.22 -17.40 -2.64
N SER A 167 -21.50 -16.13 -2.89
CA SER A 167 -21.39 -15.54 -4.24
C SER A 167 -19.95 -15.44 -4.73
N ALA A 168 -18.96 -15.45 -3.83
CA ALA A 168 -17.54 -15.44 -4.18
C ALA A 168 -16.99 -16.85 -4.55
N ARG A 169 -17.79 -17.89 -4.43
CA ARG A 169 -17.40 -19.28 -4.68
C ARG A 169 -16.65 -19.51 -6.01
N PRO A 170 -17.04 -18.92 -7.15
CA PRO A 170 -16.28 -19.08 -8.40
C PRO A 170 -14.83 -18.60 -8.31
N LEU A 171 -14.56 -17.54 -7.54
CA LEU A 171 -13.20 -17.03 -7.32
C LEU A 171 -12.39 -17.95 -6.39
N LEU A 172 -13.07 -18.62 -5.44
CA LEU A 172 -12.44 -19.51 -4.48
C LEU A 172 -12.13 -20.90 -5.06
N SER A 173 -12.93 -21.37 -6.01
CA SER A 173 -12.74 -22.69 -6.64
C SER A 173 -11.60 -22.73 -7.64
N ASP A 174 -11.22 -21.60 -8.18
CA ASP A 174 -10.09 -21.47 -9.14
C ASP A 174 -8.92 -20.70 -8.49
N ARG A 175 -8.32 -21.33 -7.49
CA ARG A 175 -7.29 -20.71 -6.67
C ARG A 175 -5.94 -20.58 -7.35
N GLU A 176 -5.57 -21.54 -8.17
CA GLU A 176 -4.32 -21.45 -8.95
C GLU A 176 -4.42 -20.29 -9.94
N ALA A 177 -5.57 -20.15 -10.61
CA ALA A 177 -5.84 -18.99 -11.44
C ALA A 177 -5.92 -17.70 -10.64
N ALA A 178 -6.56 -17.71 -9.45
CA ALA A 178 -6.61 -16.55 -8.57
C ALA A 178 -5.23 -16.16 -8.05
N ALA A 179 -4.39 -17.11 -7.65
CA ALA A 179 -3.02 -16.85 -7.21
C ALA A 179 -2.13 -16.27 -8.32
N GLY A 180 -2.39 -16.63 -9.57
CA GLY A 180 -1.73 -16.09 -10.75
C GLY A 180 -2.36 -14.79 -11.27
N ASN A 181 -3.53 -14.41 -10.78
CA ASN A 181 -4.25 -13.21 -11.21
C ASN A 181 -4.11 -12.08 -10.19
N PRO A 182 -3.30 -11.03 -10.45
CA PRO A 182 -3.12 -9.92 -9.54
C PRO A 182 -4.42 -9.14 -9.26
N ALA A 183 -5.43 -9.29 -10.10
CA ALA A 183 -6.71 -8.58 -9.97
C ALA A 183 -7.64 -9.13 -8.86
N CYS A 184 -7.24 -10.16 -8.11
CA CYS A 184 -8.04 -10.71 -7.00
C CYS A 184 -7.17 -11.31 -5.87
N LEU A 185 -5.89 -11.03 -5.82
CA LEU A 185 -4.95 -11.61 -4.85
C LEU A 185 -5.26 -11.15 -3.41
N ALA A 186 -5.42 -9.85 -3.20
CA ALA A 186 -5.70 -9.28 -1.89
C ALA A 186 -7.08 -9.73 -1.39
N THR A 187 -8.07 -9.72 -2.27
CA THR A 187 -9.44 -10.16 -1.99
C THR A 187 -9.48 -11.63 -1.57
N THR A 188 -8.72 -12.50 -2.25
CA THR A 188 -8.75 -13.94 -1.99
C THR A 188 -7.96 -14.35 -0.75
N TYR A 189 -6.81 -13.71 -0.48
CA TYR A 189 -5.87 -14.20 0.55
C TYR A 189 -5.74 -13.30 1.78
N TYR A 190 -6.04 -12.00 1.67
CA TYR A 190 -5.74 -11.03 2.72
C TYR A 190 -6.97 -10.32 3.29
N SER A 191 -8.16 -10.54 2.69
CA SER A 191 -9.43 -10.01 3.22
C SER A 191 -9.67 -10.48 4.64
N ASN A 192 -10.10 -9.55 5.47
CA ASN A 192 -10.46 -9.76 6.88
C ASN A 192 -9.36 -10.31 7.80
N VAL A 193 -8.13 -10.43 7.28
CA VAL A 193 -6.93 -10.73 8.09
C VAL A 193 -6.08 -9.49 8.25
N TYR A 194 -5.63 -8.92 7.15
CA TYR A 194 -4.79 -7.73 7.13
C TYR A 194 -5.55 -6.48 6.72
N PHE A 195 -6.55 -6.63 5.85
CA PHE A 195 -7.37 -5.56 5.30
C PHE A 195 -8.84 -5.87 5.49
N GLY A 196 -9.70 -4.86 5.45
CA GLY A 196 -11.13 -5.05 5.27
C GLY A 196 -11.43 -5.66 3.89
N LEU A 197 -12.63 -6.18 3.71
CA LEU A 197 -13.05 -6.71 2.42
C LEU A 197 -13.07 -5.59 1.36
N HIS A 198 -13.70 -4.46 1.67
CA HIS A 198 -13.70 -3.28 0.81
C HIS A 198 -12.28 -2.85 0.42
N GLN A 199 -11.38 -2.74 1.41
CA GLN A 199 -9.98 -2.39 1.19
C GLN A 199 -9.25 -3.39 0.28
N SER A 200 -9.53 -4.68 0.43
CA SER A 200 -8.94 -5.72 -0.41
C SER A 200 -9.37 -5.62 -1.86
N LEU A 201 -10.66 -5.30 -2.11
CA LEU A 201 -11.16 -5.03 -3.45
C LEU A 201 -10.49 -3.81 -4.07
N GLN A 202 -10.28 -2.76 -3.28
CA GLN A 202 -9.56 -1.56 -3.74
C GLN A 202 -8.11 -1.88 -4.10
N LEU A 203 -7.38 -2.64 -3.25
CA LEU A 203 -5.99 -3.06 -3.53
C LEU A 203 -5.87 -3.80 -4.85
N ASP A 204 -6.72 -4.80 -5.07
CA ASP A 204 -6.71 -5.59 -6.31
C ASP A 204 -7.09 -4.74 -7.53
N SER A 205 -8.04 -3.83 -7.38
CA SER A 205 -8.51 -2.99 -8.48
C SER A 205 -7.48 -1.92 -8.87
N ILE A 206 -6.80 -1.31 -7.89
CA ILE A 206 -5.69 -0.40 -8.16
C ILE A 206 -4.53 -1.16 -8.82
N ARG A 207 -4.22 -2.37 -8.34
CA ARG A 207 -3.17 -3.19 -8.92
C ARG A 207 -3.47 -3.54 -10.38
N ALA A 208 -4.70 -3.95 -10.69
CA ALA A 208 -5.13 -4.22 -12.06
C ALA A 208 -5.01 -2.98 -12.95
N ALA A 209 -5.38 -1.81 -12.43
CA ALA A 209 -5.27 -0.55 -13.15
C ALA A 209 -3.81 -0.16 -13.43
N ILE A 210 -2.91 -0.35 -12.47
CA ILE A 210 -1.47 -0.12 -12.66
C ILE A 210 -0.89 -1.02 -13.77
N ASP A 211 -1.27 -2.29 -13.80
CA ASP A 211 -0.79 -3.22 -14.82
C ASP A 211 -1.31 -2.86 -16.22
N ALA A 212 -2.49 -2.22 -16.28
CA ALA A 212 -3.17 -1.81 -17.51
C ALA A 212 -2.80 -0.40 -18.00
N VAL A 213 -1.85 0.31 -17.38
CA VAL A 213 -1.34 1.57 -17.91
C VAL A 213 -0.91 1.38 -19.36
N ASP A 214 -1.30 2.32 -20.22
CA ASP A 214 -1.18 2.23 -21.67
C ASP A 214 0.21 1.80 -22.13
N GLU A 215 0.26 0.78 -22.99
CA GLU A 215 1.51 0.27 -23.56
C GLU A 215 2.21 1.27 -24.49
N GLY A 216 1.47 2.21 -25.04
CA GLY A 216 1.99 3.30 -25.87
C GLY A 216 2.52 4.49 -25.07
N ASP A 217 2.31 4.54 -23.75
CA ASP A 217 2.77 5.65 -22.92
C ASP A 217 4.30 5.60 -22.76
N PRO A 218 5.05 6.63 -23.17
CA PRO A 218 6.50 6.68 -23.05
C PRO A 218 6.98 6.63 -21.59
N TRP A 219 6.12 6.94 -20.64
CA TRP A 219 6.41 6.94 -19.21
C TRP A 219 5.84 5.69 -18.48
N ARG A 220 5.29 4.73 -19.21
CA ARG A 220 4.58 3.57 -18.65
C ARG A 220 5.32 2.93 -17.48
N GLU A 221 6.57 2.56 -17.65
CA GLU A 221 7.34 1.86 -16.61
C GLU A 221 7.54 2.72 -15.35
N LEU A 222 7.82 4.02 -15.53
CA LEU A 222 7.97 4.95 -14.42
C LEU A 222 6.64 5.23 -13.74
N LYS A 223 5.55 5.40 -14.50
CA LYS A 223 4.19 5.55 -13.96
C LYS A 223 3.79 4.32 -13.15
N GLN A 224 3.96 3.11 -13.69
CA GLN A 224 3.67 1.87 -12.95
C GLN A 224 4.48 1.78 -11.66
N THR A 225 5.77 2.09 -11.70
CA THR A 225 6.64 2.09 -10.52
C THR A 225 6.17 3.10 -9.47
N HIS A 226 5.82 4.31 -9.90
CA HIS A 226 5.34 5.37 -9.03
C HIS A 226 4.00 5.01 -8.39
N TYR A 227 3.01 4.56 -9.18
CA TYR A 227 1.70 4.16 -8.68
C TYR A 227 1.76 2.92 -7.77
N LEU A 228 2.67 1.97 -8.08
CA LEU A 228 2.90 0.81 -7.22
C LEU A 228 3.55 1.21 -5.89
N SER A 229 4.46 2.17 -5.88
CA SER A 229 5.02 2.72 -4.63
C SER A 229 3.92 3.39 -3.78
N ALA A 230 3.02 4.14 -4.42
CA ALA A 230 1.88 4.75 -3.74
C ALA A 230 0.89 3.70 -3.20
N LEU A 231 0.65 2.61 -3.95
CA LEU A 231 -0.17 1.49 -3.48
C LEU A 231 0.45 0.78 -2.27
N LEU A 232 1.77 0.57 -2.28
CA LEU A 232 2.50 0.00 -1.14
C LEU A 232 2.38 0.89 0.11
N HIS A 233 2.44 2.22 -0.07
CA HIS A 233 2.20 3.16 1.02
C HIS A 233 0.78 3.02 1.57
N ALA A 234 -0.25 3.11 0.71
CA ALA A 234 -1.64 2.99 1.10
C ALA A 234 -1.93 1.67 1.83
N ALA A 235 -1.41 0.55 1.33
CA ALA A 235 -1.50 -0.74 1.99
C ALA A 235 -0.82 -0.73 3.38
N SER A 236 0.36 -0.12 3.49
CA SER A 236 1.11 -0.05 4.75
C SER A 236 0.39 0.73 5.85
N VAL A 237 -0.27 1.86 5.51
CA VAL A 237 -0.97 2.67 6.50
C VAL A 237 -2.35 2.12 6.86
N SER A 238 -2.95 1.32 5.98
CA SER A 238 -4.31 0.78 6.14
C SER A 238 -4.34 -0.60 6.80
N THR A 239 -3.20 -1.33 6.79
CA THR A 239 -3.16 -2.68 7.35
C THR A 239 -3.63 -2.73 8.80
N SER A 240 -4.51 -3.68 9.10
CA SER A 240 -4.99 -3.95 10.46
C SER A 240 -4.11 -4.94 11.24
N GLY A 241 -2.94 -5.31 10.72
CA GLY A 241 -1.95 -6.12 11.42
C GLY A 241 -1.31 -5.43 12.63
N THR A 242 -0.45 -6.15 13.34
CA THR A 242 0.25 -5.62 14.55
C THR A 242 1.33 -4.59 14.23
N SER A 243 1.76 -4.48 13.05
CA SER A 243 2.62 -3.56 12.30
C SER A 243 3.45 -4.36 11.28
N HIS A 244 3.91 -3.70 10.22
CA HIS A 244 4.82 -4.28 9.22
C HIS A 244 4.35 -5.57 8.52
N PHE A 245 3.05 -5.81 8.40
CA PHE A 245 2.45 -7.03 7.83
C PHE A 245 2.85 -8.34 8.55
N ALA A 246 3.51 -8.25 9.72
CA ALA A 246 4.15 -9.43 10.31
C ALA A 246 3.15 -10.41 10.92
N GLN A 247 2.09 -9.92 11.55
CA GLN A 247 1.11 -10.78 12.23
C GLN A 247 -0.29 -10.16 12.21
N PRO A 248 -1.34 -10.96 11.97
CA PRO A 248 -2.71 -10.51 12.15
C PRO A 248 -3.00 -10.22 13.64
N ARG A 249 -3.96 -9.35 13.91
CA ARG A 249 -4.39 -9.05 15.28
C ARG A 249 -5.20 -10.20 15.85
N HIS A 250 -5.10 -10.37 17.18
CA HIS A 250 -5.95 -11.31 17.90
C HIS A 250 -7.37 -10.76 18.03
N LEU A 251 -8.35 -11.57 17.64
CA LEU A 251 -9.78 -11.19 17.67
C LEU A 251 -10.43 -11.36 19.07
N SER A 252 -9.65 -11.76 20.10
CA SER A 252 -10.18 -12.04 21.43
C SER A 252 -10.60 -10.82 22.24
N LYS A 253 -9.98 -9.65 21.96
CA LYS A 253 -10.21 -8.41 22.72
C LYS A 253 -11.02 -7.40 21.94
N GLY A 254 -12.03 -6.78 22.56
CA GLY A 254 -12.85 -5.73 21.96
C GLY A 254 -12.03 -4.52 21.51
N SER A 255 -10.98 -4.15 22.24
CA SER A 255 -10.07 -3.06 21.86
C SER A 255 -9.29 -3.34 20.57
N GLU A 256 -8.94 -4.60 20.30
CA GLU A 256 -8.32 -5.00 19.05
C GLU A 256 -9.30 -4.93 17.88
N LEU A 257 -10.55 -5.33 18.08
CA LEU A 257 -11.61 -5.21 17.09
C LEU A 257 -11.89 -3.75 16.71
N GLN A 258 -11.93 -2.85 17.71
CA GLN A 258 -12.08 -1.41 17.47
C GLN A 258 -10.87 -0.83 16.73
N ALA A 259 -9.65 -1.27 17.08
CA ALA A 259 -8.46 -0.85 16.37
C ALA A 259 -8.44 -1.33 14.91
N MET A 260 -8.97 -2.51 14.64
CA MET A 260 -9.15 -3.02 13.27
C MET A 260 -10.21 -2.20 12.51
N ALA A 261 -11.38 -1.98 13.11
CA ALA A 261 -12.43 -1.17 12.49
C ALA A 261 -11.91 0.23 12.11
N LYS A 262 -11.20 0.89 13.04
CA LYS A 262 -10.57 2.18 12.77
C LYS A 262 -9.66 2.17 11.53
N ARG A 263 -8.84 1.13 11.35
CA ARG A 263 -7.95 1.00 10.20
C ARG A 263 -8.72 0.73 8.90
N ARG A 264 -9.84 0.03 8.99
CA ARG A 264 -10.67 -0.32 7.83
C ARG A 264 -11.51 0.82 7.29
N LEU A 265 -11.64 1.91 8.05
CA LEU A 265 -12.21 3.18 7.59
C LEU A 265 -11.28 3.95 6.64
N THR A 266 -9.99 3.58 6.57
CA THR A 266 -9.08 4.23 5.62
C THR A 266 -9.42 3.79 4.20
N ASP A 267 -9.71 4.73 3.33
CA ASP A 267 -9.88 4.50 1.90
C ASP A 267 -8.50 4.32 1.24
N ILE A 268 -8.29 3.16 0.61
CA ILE A 268 -7.03 2.81 -0.04
C ILE A 268 -6.82 3.65 -1.30
N ARG A 269 -7.90 3.90 -2.06
CA ARG A 269 -7.84 4.67 -3.29
C ARG A 269 -7.46 6.12 -3.01
N GLU A 270 -8.12 6.74 -2.04
CA GLU A 270 -7.80 8.11 -1.61
C GLU A 270 -6.36 8.20 -1.10
N SER A 271 -5.96 7.30 -0.20
CA SER A 271 -4.59 7.25 0.34
C SER A 271 -3.53 7.06 -0.73
N GLN A 272 -3.80 6.26 -1.75
CA GLN A 272 -2.90 6.05 -2.89
C GLN A 272 -2.75 7.32 -3.74
N LEU A 273 -3.85 8.00 -4.02
CA LEU A 273 -3.86 9.27 -4.78
C LEU A 273 -3.13 10.38 -4.02
N GLU A 274 -3.42 10.55 -2.73
CA GLU A 274 -2.75 11.53 -1.86
C GLU A 274 -1.24 11.33 -1.81
N TYR A 275 -0.79 10.08 -1.63
CA TYR A 275 0.63 9.79 -1.59
C TYR A 275 1.30 9.95 -2.95
N SER A 276 0.63 9.56 -4.04
CA SER A 276 1.12 9.81 -5.39
C SER A 276 1.38 11.29 -5.63
N ALA A 277 0.44 12.15 -5.23
CA ALA A 277 0.60 13.60 -5.30
C ALA A 277 1.70 14.14 -4.38
N ALA A 278 1.87 13.56 -3.18
CA ALA A 278 2.88 14.00 -2.22
C ALA A 278 4.32 13.72 -2.67
N ILE A 279 4.57 12.58 -3.34
CA ILE A 279 5.91 12.25 -3.88
C ILE A 279 6.32 13.26 -4.96
N THR A 280 5.37 13.77 -5.74
CA THR A 280 5.67 14.71 -6.83
C THR A 280 6.13 16.08 -6.33
N GLN A 281 5.84 16.42 -5.08
CA GLN A 281 6.18 17.71 -4.46
C GLN A 281 7.53 17.69 -3.73
N THR A 282 8.23 16.56 -3.72
CA THR A 282 9.53 16.39 -3.04
C THR A 282 10.69 16.49 -4.02
#